data_331753b950f7ab63d053a80ab16101ed
#
_entry.id   331753b950f7ab63d053a80ab16101ed
#
_cell.length_a   1.000
_cell.length_b   1.000
_cell.length_c   1.000
_cell.angle_alpha   90.00
_cell.angle_beta   90.00
_cell.angle_gamma   90.00
#
_symmetry.space_group_name_H-M   'P 1'
#
loop_
_entity.id
_entity.type
_entity.pdbx_description
1 polymer ?
#
loop_
_entity_poly.entity_id
_entity_poly.type
_entity_poly.pdbx_seq_one_letter_code
_entity_poly.pdbx_strand_id
1 'polypeptide(L)'
;MVILKIIKIKSIKLQILFSLIILMDTFEAINTRRAIKKFDNTHKMTSEQVKSLMELVILSPTSYNQQNWRFITVTDQPIKEQISKAARGQSQPSDGSLVIILCGNMNAWKQDPLRYWKNSTTDKQEHVKNALITKYADNSQNQRDEAIRSCGFAGQTIMLAAKQMGLDSCPMVGFEYDELAKIINLPEDHLIVLMIVVGKAAEPASPRGGQLPLDEVVFENKF
;
A
#
# COMPACT_ATOMS: atom_id res chain seq x y z
N MET A 1 -25.77 -45.36 -16.38
CA MET A 1 -25.71 -44.09 -17.14
C MET A 1 -25.83 -42.83 -16.29
N VAL A 2 -26.66 -42.80 -15.24
CA VAL A 2 -26.89 -41.65 -14.35
C VAL A 2 -25.66 -41.35 -13.46
N ILE A 3 -25.02 -42.38 -12.87
CA ILE A 3 -23.86 -42.23 -11.97
C ILE A 3 -22.65 -41.59 -12.65
N LEU A 4 -22.38 -41.98 -13.91
CA LEU A 4 -21.30 -41.39 -14.72
C LEU A 4 -21.52 -39.89 -15.04
N LYS A 5 -22.79 -39.47 -15.21
CA LYS A 5 -23.14 -38.06 -15.39
C LYS A 5 -22.92 -37.25 -14.11
N ILE A 6 -23.24 -37.80 -12.94
CA ILE A 6 -23.05 -37.13 -11.64
C ILE A 6 -21.55 -36.95 -11.31
N ILE A 7 -20.74 -37.96 -11.59
CA ILE A 7 -19.28 -37.91 -11.39
C ILE A 7 -18.65 -36.86 -12.33
N LYS A 8 -19.10 -36.79 -13.59
CA LYS A 8 -18.60 -35.82 -14.57
C LYS A 8 -18.97 -34.36 -14.20
N ILE A 9 -20.21 -34.15 -13.68
CA ILE A 9 -20.65 -32.82 -13.20
C ILE A 9 -19.92 -32.39 -11.93
N LYS A 10 -19.62 -33.31 -11.00
CA LYS A 10 -18.84 -33.02 -9.81
C LYS A 10 -17.36 -32.70 -10.18
N SER A 11 -16.78 -33.44 -11.14
CA SER A 11 -15.43 -33.18 -11.63
C SER A 11 -15.33 -31.82 -12.35
N ILE A 12 -16.31 -31.46 -13.18
CA ILE A 12 -16.34 -30.16 -13.86
C ILE A 12 -16.55 -29.01 -12.85
N LYS A 13 -17.44 -29.17 -11.85
CA LYS A 13 -17.58 -28.18 -10.77
C LYS A 13 -16.32 -28.04 -9.93
N LEU A 14 -15.60 -29.16 -9.66
CA LEU A 14 -14.34 -29.12 -8.94
C LEU A 14 -13.25 -28.47 -9.77
N GLN A 15 -13.16 -28.75 -11.09
CA GLN A 15 -12.22 -28.07 -12.00
C GLN A 15 -12.55 -26.59 -12.18
N ILE A 16 -13.82 -26.21 -12.26
CA ILE A 16 -14.23 -24.80 -12.28
C ILE A 16 -13.93 -24.14 -10.94
N LEU A 17 -14.13 -24.81 -9.81
CA LEU A 17 -13.75 -24.32 -8.49
C LEU A 17 -12.21 -24.20 -8.36
N PHE A 18 -11.43 -25.14 -8.88
CA PHE A 18 -9.97 -25.06 -8.92
C PHE A 18 -9.45 -24.01 -9.91
N SER A 19 -10.10 -23.81 -11.06
CA SER A 19 -9.71 -22.76 -12.01
C SER A 19 -10.15 -21.36 -11.55
N LEU A 20 -11.11 -21.25 -10.62
CA LEU A 20 -11.49 -20.00 -9.95
C LEU A 20 -10.61 -19.69 -8.73
N ILE A 21 -9.69 -20.59 -8.34
CA ILE A 21 -8.74 -20.41 -7.21
C ILE A 21 -7.30 -20.64 -7.72
N ILE A 22 -6.93 -20.08 -8.85
CA ILE A 22 -5.54 -19.66 -9.00
C ILE A 22 -5.47 -18.26 -8.41
N LEU A 23 -5.60 -18.21 -7.08
CA LEU A 23 -5.17 -17.05 -6.31
C LEU A 23 -3.66 -16.95 -6.56
N MET A 24 -3.24 -15.87 -7.21
CA MET A 24 -1.82 -15.53 -7.30
C MET A 24 -1.22 -15.63 -5.91
N ASP A 25 -0.19 -16.42 -5.71
CA ASP A 25 0.46 -16.53 -4.41
C ASP A 25 1.37 -15.31 -4.14
N THR A 26 1.81 -15.17 -2.90
CA THR A 26 2.67 -14.04 -2.50
C THR A 26 3.99 -14.02 -3.27
N PHE A 27 4.57 -15.18 -3.56
CA PHE A 27 5.83 -15.27 -4.33
C PHE A 27 5.62 -14.81 -5.77
N GLU A 28 4.53 -15.22 -6.39
CA GLU A 28 4.17 -14.78 -7.74
C GLU A 28 3.89 -13.28 -7.76
N ALA A 29 3.16 -12.74 -6.78
CA ALA A 29 2.92 -11.30 -6.67
C ALA A 29 4.23 -10.50 -6.55
N ILE A 30 5.18 -10.95 -5.73
CA ILE A 30 6.52 -10.34 -5.59
C ILE A 30 7.29 -10.41 -6.91
N ASN A 31 7.32 -11.57 -7.56
CA ASN A 31 8.06 -11.79 -8.79
C ASN A 31 7.49 -11.00 -9.98
N THR A 32 6.17 -10.89 -10.06
CA THR A 32 5.48 -10.33 -11.24
C THR A 32 5.08 -8.86 -11.09
N ARG A 33 5.06 -8.31 -9.86
CA ARG A 33 4.77 -6.90 -9.63
C ARG A 33 5.77 -6.00 -10.36
N ARG A 34 5.25 -5.04 -11.11
CA ARG A 34 6.05 -4.04 -11.85
C ARG A 34 5.45 -2.64 -11.62
N ALA A 35 6.29 -1.61 -11.76
CA ALA A 35 5.84 -0.23 -11.84
C ALA A 35 5.28 0.05 -13.24
N ILE A 36 3.96 0.17 -13.35
CA ILE A 36 3.27 0.42 -14.62
C ILE A 36 3.31 1.91 -14.94
N LYS A 37 3.60 2.25 -16.20
CA LYS A 37 3.68 3.64 -16.67
C LYS A 37 2.45 4.09 -17.46
N LYS A 38 1.67 3.15 -18.02
CA LYS A 38 0.46 3.41 -18.77
C LYS A 38 -0.69 2.61 -18.20
N PHE A 39 -1.71 3.32 -17.72
CA PHE A 39 -2.92 2.71 -17.19
C PHE A 39 -4.07 2.82 -18.19
N ASP A 40 -4.98 1.86 -18.15
CA ASP A 40 -6.28 1.91 -18.84
C ASP A 40 -7.18 2.90 -18.11
N ASN A 41 -7.36 4.09 -18.68
CA ASN A 41 -8.15 5.16 -18.08
C ASN A 41 -9.67 4.90 -18.12
N THR A 42 -10.11 3.84 -18.84
CA THR A 42 -11.51 3.41 -18.86
C THR A 42 -11.85 2.47 -17.71
N HIS A 43 -10.84 1.75 -17.17
CA HIS A 43 -11.04 0.87 -16.04
C HIS A 43 -11.26 1.68 -14.75
N LYS A 44 -12.30 1.32 -14.00
CA LYS A 44 -12.62 1.93 -12.70
C LYS A 44 -12.70 0.85 -11.63
N MET A 45 -12.09 1.09 -10.49
CA MET A 45 -12.27 0.23 -9.30
C MET A 45 -13.62 0.56 -8.65
N THR A 46 -14.34 -0.48 -8.19
CA THR A 46 -15.55 -0.27 -7.39
C THR A 46 -15.20 0.17 -5.97
N SER A 47 -16.15 0.74 -5.25
CA SER A 47 -15.98 1.12 -3.84
C SER A 47 -15.64 -0.09 -2.96
N GLU A 48 -16.20 -1.27 -3.27
CA GLU A 48 -15.92 -2.53 -2.58
C GLU A 48 -14.48 -2.99 -2.82
N GLN A 49 -13.97 -2.86 -4.05
CA GLN A 49 -12.56 -3.17 -4.36
C GLN A 49 -11.60 -2.24 -3.63
N VAL A 50 -11.88 -0.94 -3.61
CA VAL A 50 -11.08 0.05 -2.85
C VAL A 50 -11.11 -0.30 -1.37
N LYS A 51 -12.28 -0.57 -0.80
CA LYS A 51 -12.44 -0.96 0.60
C LYS A 51 -11.65 -2.23 0.92
N SER A 52 -11.82 -3.29 0.12
CA SER A 52 -11.12 -4.57 0.33
C SER A 52 -9.60 -4.41 0.27
N LEU A 53 -9.09 -3.59 -0.65
CA LEU A 53 -7.67 -3.25 -0.70
C LEU A 53 -7.22 -2.57 0.60
N MET A 54 -7.95 -1.55 1.05
CA MET A 54 -7.58 -0.76 2.23
C MET A 54 -7.69 -1.57 3.54
N GLU A 55 -8.63 -2.51 3.63
CA GLU A 55 -8.73 -3.44 4.77
C GLU A 55 -7.47 -4.30 4.93
N LEU A 56 -6.81 -4.69 3.84
CA LEU A 56 -5.51 -5.38 3.89
C LEU A 56 -4.38 -4.41 4.25
N VAL A 57 -4.40 -3.20 3.72
CA VAL A 57 -3.35 -2.20 3.91
C VAL A 57 -3.22 -1.77 5.36
N ILE A 58 -4.33 -1.61 6.08
CA ILE A 58 -4.31 -1.25 7.51
C ILE A 58 -3.76 -2.34 8.42
N LEU A 59 -3.49 -3.55 7.91
CA LEU A 59 -2.79 -4.62 8.64
C LEU A 59 -1.26 -4.46 8.60
N SER A 60 -0.75 -3.47 7.86
CA SER A 60 0.68 -3.21 7.78
C SER A 60 1.26 -2.84 9.14
N PRO A 61 2.42 -3.41 9.53
CA PRO A 61 3.00 -3.20 10.86
C PRO A 61 3.49 -1.75 11.04
N THR A 62 3.48 -1.32 12.30
CA THR A 62 4.10 -0.07 12.74
C THR A 62 4.77 -0.28 14.09
N SER A 63 5.77 0.53 14.44
CA SER A 63 6.42 0.48 15.74
C SER A 63 5.38 0.68 16.87
N TYR A 64 5.38 -0.21 17.85
CA TYR A 64 4.41 -0.21 18.96
C TYR A 64 2.94 -0.19 18.50
N ASN A 65 2.64 -0.66 17.31
CA ASN A 65 1.30 -0.63 16.72
C ASN A 65 0.64 0.77 16.76
N GLN A 66 1.46 1.83 16.62
CA GLN A 66 0.94 3.21 16.71
C GLN A 66 0.11 3.65 15.50
N GLN A 67 0.09 2.85 14.43
CA GLN A 67 -0.75 3.05 13.25
C GLN A 67 -0.71 4.50 12.75
N ASN A 68 0.50 5.02 12.58
CA ASN A 68 0.78 6.42 12.27
C ASN A 68 0.63 6.76 10.78
N TRP A 69 0.37 5.80 9.91
CA TRP A 69 0.02 6.04 8.51
C TRP A 69 -1.39 6.60 8.37
N ARG A 70 -1.58 7.46 7.38
CA ARG A 70 -2.87 7.97 6.90
C ARG A 70 -2.89 7.82 5.38
N PHE A 71 -4.05 7.47 4.85
CA PHE A 71 -4.22 7.20 3.42
C PHE A 71 -5.27 8.13 2.84
N ILE A 72 -4.91 8.89 1.82
CA ILE A 72 -5.87 9.66 1.03
C ILE A 72 -6.13 8.85 -0.24
N THR A 73 -7.33 8.34 -0.40
CA THR A 73 -7.77 7.61 -1.59
C THR A 73 -8.50 8.56 -2.53
N VAL A 74 -8.04 8.65 -3.78
CA VAL A 74 -8.59 9.58 -4.77
C VAL A 74 -9.05 8.80 -5.99
N THR A 75 -10.36 8.86 -6.26
CA THR A 75 -11.00 8.34 -7.48
C THR A 75 -11.62 9.46 -8.32
N ASP A 76 -11.80 10.65 -7.74
CA ASP A 76 -12.35 11.83 -8.40
C ASP A 76 -11.39 12.30 -9.50
N GLN A 77 -11.92 12.41 -10.73
CA GLN A 77 -11.09 12.70 -11.90
C GLN A 77 -10.49 14.11 -11.87
N PRO A 78 -11.23 15.18 -11.54
CA PRO A 78 -10.67 16.52 -11.38
C PRO A 78 -9.51 16.58 -10.38
N ILE A 79 -9.61 15.89 -9.24
CA ILE A 79 -8.53 15.84 -8.24
C ILE A 79 -7.33 15.06 -8.79
N LYS A 80 -7.55 13.93 -9.46
CA LYS A 80 -6.46 13.14 -10.10
C LYS A 80 -5.71 13.95 -11.15
N GLU A 81 -6.40 14.81 -11.91
CA GLU A 81 -5.77 15.72 -12.88
C GLU A 81 -4.91 16.80 -12.20
N GLN A 82 -5.34 17.33 -11.06
CA GLN A 82 -4.52 18.25 -10.26
C GLN A 82 -3.28 17.53 -9.73
N ILE A 83 -3.43 16.29 -9.21
CA ILE A 83 -2.31 15.48 -8.75
C ILE A 83 -1.34 15.18 -9.90
N SER A 84 -1.84 14.87 -11.10
CA SER A 84 -1.00 14.67 -12.30
C SER A 84 -0.16 15.91 -12.63
N LYS A 85 -0.75 17.11 -12.51
CA LYS A 85 -0.01 18.39 -12.69
C LYS A 85 1.07 18.55 -11.64
N ALA A 86 0.74 18.33 -10.36
CA ALA A 86 1.72 18.33 -9.25
C ALA A 86 2.79 17.25 -9.42
N ALA A 87 2.48 16.15 -10.11
CA ALA A 87 3.42 15.10 -10.50
C ALA A 87 4.17 15.41 -11.82
N ARG A 88 4.39 16.67 -12.12
CA ARG A 88 5.15 17.12 -13.31
C ARG A 88 4.54 16.68 -14.64
N GLY A 89 3.22 16.59 -14.71
CA GLY A 89 2.49 16.15 -15.90
C GLY A 89 2.57 14.65 -16.19
N GLN A 90 3.02 13.83 -15.24
CA GLN A 90 2.98 12.37 -15.39
C GLN A 90 1.52 11.90 -15.45
N SER A 91 1.19 11.03 -16.42
CA SER A 91 -0.20 10.63 -16.67
C SER A 91 -0.72 9.55 -15.72
N GLN A 92 0.16 8.88 -14.97
CA GLN A 92 -0.27 7.80 -14.10
C GLN A 92 -1.39 8.19 -13.12
N PRO A 93 -1.32 9.35 -12.39
CA PRO A 93 -2.38 9.75 -11.48
C PRO A 93 -3.72 10.00 -12.18
N SER A 94 -3.73 10.62 -13.38
CA SER A 94 -4.96 10.88 -14.13
C SER A 94 -5.56 9.61 -14.74
N ASP A 95 -4.72 8.69 -15.22
CA ASP A 95 -5.13 7.50 -15.96
C ASP A 95 -5.49 6.31 -15.03
N GLY A 96 -4.84 6.18 -13.89
CA GLY A 96 -5.10 5.11 -12.93
C GLY A 96 -6.52 5.14 -12.36
N SER A 97 -7.03 4.00 -11.93
CA SER A 97 -8.36 3.89 -11.31
C SER A 97 -8.42 4.54 -9.93
N LEU A 98 -7.31 4.46 -9.19
CA LEU A 98 -7.20 4.92 -7.81
C LEU A 98 -5.80 5.51 -7.58
N VAL A 99 -5.73 6.67 -6.96
CA VAL A 99 -4.50 7.22 -6.38
C VAL A 99 -4.58 7.08 -4.87
N ILE A 100 -3.54 6.53 -4.25
CA ILE A 100 -3.40 6.43 -2.79
C ILE A 100 -2.19 7.27 -2.39
N ILE A 101 -2.41 8.34 -1.64
CA ILE A 101 -1.33 9.16 -1.08
C ILE A 101 -1.11 8.70 0.36
N LEU A 102 0.12 8.25 0.64
CA LEU A 102 0.52 7.75 1.95
C LEU A 102 1.14 8.90 2.73
N CYS A 103 0.47 9.27 3.82
CA CYS A 103 0.89 10.30 4.73
C CYS A 103 1.24 9.71 6.09
N GLY A 104 2.27 10.22 6.73
CA GLY A 104 2.66 9.83 8.07
C GLY A 104 2.29 10.89 9.10
N ASN A 105 1.56 10.50 10.15
CA ASN A 105 1.27 11.34 11.31
C ASN A 105 2.45 11.28 12.28
N MET A 106 3.18 12.39 12.41
CA MET A 106 4.35 12.48 13.29
C MET A 106 3.98 12.55 14.78
N ASN A 107 2.73 12.87 15.10
CA ASN A 107 2.20 12.98 16.46
C ASN A 107 1.40 11.76 16.94
N ALA A 108 1.32 10.68 16.13
CA ALA A 108 0.53 9.50 16.49
C ALA A 108 0.94 8.86 17.83
N TRP A 109 2.23 8.94 18.18
CA TRP A 109 2.79 8.40 19.43
C TRP A 109 2.17 9.03 20.70
N LYS A 110 1.59 10.24 20.61
CA LYS A 110 0.95 10.95 21.73
C LYS A 110 -0.57 11.11 21.56
N GLN A 111 -1.15 10.78 20.40
CA GLN A 111 -2.57 10.91 20.11
C GLN A 111 -3.32 9.62 20.48
N ASP A 112 -3.60 9.44 21.77
CA ASP A 112 -4.31 8.27 22.32
C ASP A 112 -3.72 6.91 21.83
N PRO A 113 -2.41 6.65 22.05
CA PRO A 113 -1.77 5.44 21.55
C PRO A 113 -2.29 4.17 22.21
N LEU A 114 -2.92 4.25 23.38
CA LEU A 114 -3.41 3.10 24.12
C LEU A 114 -4.66 2.49 23.50
N ARG A 115 -5.40 3.20 22.66
CA ARG A 115 -6.55 2.66 21.91
C ARG A 115 -6.21 1.42 21.07
N TYR A 116 -4.96 1.29 20.63
CA TYR A 116 -4.46 0.14 19.89
C TYR A 116 -4.05 -1.03 20.78
N TRP A 117 -4.04 -0.82 22.09
CA TRP A 117 -3.64 -1.78 23.14
C TRP A 117 -4.75 -2.13 24.11
N LYS A 118 -6.01 -1.75 23.80
CA LYS A 118 -7.17 -1.93 24.68
C LYS A 118 -7.42 -3.38 25.12
N ASN A 119 -6.91 -4.36 24.36
CA ASN A 119 -7.04 -5.78 24.67
C ASN A 119 -5.84 -6.32 25.49
N SER A 120 -4.90 -5.47 25.88
CA SER A 120 -3.74 -5.82 26.70
C SER A 120 -3.96 -5.50 28.18
N THR A 121 -3.12 -6.08 29.06
CA THR A 121 -3.13 -5.76 30.49
C THR A 121 -2.72 -4.31 30.74
N THR A 122 -3.13 -3.76 31.89
CA THR A 122 -2.78 -2.40 32.32
C THR A 122 -1.26 -2.18 32.35
N ASP A 123 -0.51 -3.14 32.90
CA ASP A 123 0.95 -3.06 32.97
C ASP A 123 1.58 -2.98 31.57
N LYS A 124 1.04 -3.73 30.60
CA LYS A 124 1.50 -3.68 29.23
C LYS A 124 1.19 -2.35 28.56
N GLN A 125 0.01 -1.79 28.82
CA GLN A 125 -0.38 -0.48 28.29
C GLN A 125 0.54 0.62 28.85
N GLU A 126 0.81 0.62 30.15
CA GLU A 126 1.71 1.60 30.79
C GLU A 126 3.16 1.46 30.25
N HIS A 127 3.64 0.22 30.11
CA HIS A 127 4.94 -0.03 29.51
C HIS A 127 5.04 0.55 28.09
N VAL A 128 4.03 0.30 27.25
CA VAL A 128 4.01 0.83 25.86
C VAL A 128 3.96 2.35 25.84
N LYS A 129 3.14 2.97 26.70
CA LYS A 129 3.05 4.43 26.80
C LYS A 129 4.40 5.05 27.14
N ASN A 130 5.08 4.51 28.16
CA ASN A 130 6.40 4.99 28.58
C ASN A 130 7.47 4.78 27.49
N ALA A 131 7.43 3.65 26.80
CA ALA A 131 8.34 3.38 25.67
C ALA A 131 8.13 4.33 24.50
N LEU A 132 6.88 4.68 24.18
CA LEU A 132 6.56 5.67 23.14
C LEU A 132 7.08 7.05 23.52
N ILE A 133 6.84 7.50 24.74
CA ILE A 133 7.33 8.79 25.25
C ILE A 133 8.86 8.83 25.15
N THR A 134 9.55 7.83 25.70
CA THR A 134 11.01 7.75 25.69
C THR A 134 11.59 7.79 24.28
N LYS A 135 10.92 7.15 23.32
CA LYS A 135 11.44 7.03 21.95
C LYS A 135 11.15 8.24 21.07
N TYR A 136 10.00 8.89 21.26
CA TYR A 136 9.49 9.87 20.31
C TYR A 136 9.33 11.28 20.88
N ALA A 137 9.21 11.48 22.21
CA ALA A 137 9.16 12.81 22.79
C ALA A 137 10.46 13.56 22.47
N ASP A 138 10.36 14.82 22.05
CA ASP A 138 11.46 15.70 21.71
C ASP A 138 12.45 15.13 20.66
N ASN A 139 12.00 14.15 19.86
CA ASN A 139 12.81 13.52 18.83
C ASN A 139 12.08 13.51 17.47
N SER A 140 12.09 14.66 16.81
CA SER A 140 11.45 14.86 15.50
C SER A 140 11.99 13.93 14.42
N GLN A 141 13.29 13.58 14.49
CA GLN A 141 13.89 12.65 13.54
C GLN A 141 13.30 11.24 13.69
N ASN A 142 13.20 10.71 14.92
CA ASN A 142 12.57 9.41 15.14
C ASN A 142 11.09 9.40 14.73
N GLN A 143 10.36 10.49 14.98
CA GLN A 143 8.96 10.63 14.55
C GLN A 143 8.85 10.55 13.02
N ARG A 144 9.72 11.28 12.32
CA ARG A 144 9.78 11.30 10.86
C ARG A 144 10.18 9.94 10.28
N ASP A 145 11.25 9.34 10.80
CA ASP A 145 11.77 8.06 10.31
C ASP A 145 10.75 6.93 10.48
N GLU A 146 10.03 6.93 11.60
CA GLU A 146 8.97 5.96 11.83
C GLU A 146 7.78 6.18 10.89
N ALA A 147 7.41 7.43 10.61
CA ALA A 147 6.36 7.75 9.66
C ALA A 147 6.70 7.23 8.25
N ILE A 148 7.94 7.45 7.80
CA ILE A 148 8.43 6.95 6.50
C ILE A 148 8.47 5.43 6.46
N ARG A 149 9.01 4.78 7.50
CA ARG A 149 9.10 3.32 7.60
C ARG A 149 7.73 2.66 7.55
N SER A 150 6.79 3.15 8.35
CA SER A 150 5.42 2.65 8.41
C SER A 150 4.68 2.79 7.07
N CYS A 151 4.82 3.95 6.41
CA CYS A 151 4.26 4.15 5.08
C CYS A 151 4.95 3.27 4.02
N GLY A 152 6.24 3.00 4.15
CA GLY A 152 6.97 2.08 3.26
C GLY A 152 6.41 0.64 3.34
N PHE A 153 6.16 0.13 4.56
CA PHE A 153 5.50 -1.17 4.74
C PHE A 153 4.10 -1.20 4.13
N ALA A 154 3.30 -0.20 4.42
CA ALA A 154 1.95 -0.08 3.85
C ALA A 154 1.99 0.04 2.31
N GLY A 155 2.94 0.78 1.77
CA GLY A 155 3.15 0.92 0.33
C GLY A 155 3.44 -0.41 -0.36
N GLN A 156 4.30 -1.23 0.22
CA GLN A 156 4.56 -2.58 -0.30
C GLN A 156 3.30 -3.46 -0.21
N THR A 157 2.55 -3.39 0.89
CA THR A 157 1.28 -4.12 1.04
C THR A 157 0.28 -3.71 -0.04
N ILE A 158 0.11 -2.40 -0.32
CA ILE A 158 -0.75 -1.91 -1.40
C ILE A 158 -0.37 -2.56 -2.73
N MET A 159 0.91 -2.54 -3.09
CA MET A 159 1.36 -3.04 -4.39
C MET A 159 1.17 -4.54 -4.56
N LEU A 160 1.41 -5.33 -3.51
CA LEU A 160 1.22 -6.79 -3.54
C LEU A 160 -0.26 -7.16 -3.53
N ALA A 161 -1.07 -6.51 -2.68
CA ALA A 161 -2.51 -6.74 -2.63
C ALA A 161 -3.20 -6.34 -3.95
N ALA A 162 -2.83 -5.19 -4.55
CA ALA A 162 -3.33 -4.81 -5.86
C ALA A 162 -2.99 -5.86 -6.92
N LYS A 163 -1.75 -6.39 -6.91
CA LYS A 163 -1.33 -7.44 -7.85
C LYS A 163 -2.14 -8.71 -7.67
N GLN A 164 -2.36 -9.14 -6.42
CA GLN A 164 -3.24 -10.28 -6.07
C GLN A 164 -4.68 -10.09 -6.55
N MET A 165 -5.18 -8.85 -6.53
CA MET A 165 -6.52 -8.49 -7.04
C MET A 165 -6.58 -8.42 -8.58
N GLY A 166 -5.53 -8.77 -9.31
CA GLY A 166 -5.44 -8.68 -10.77
C GLY A 166 -5.31 -7.25 -11.29
N LEU A 167 -4.84 -6.34 -10.43
CA LEU A 167 -4.53 -4.95 -10.74
C LEU A 167 -3.03 -4.73 -10.77
N ASP A 168 -2.62 -3.62 -11.33
CA ASP A 168 -1.23 -3.17 -11.37
C ASP A 168 -1.06 -1.88 -10.58
N SER A 169 0.20 -1.52 -10.32
CA SER A 169 0.49 -0.33 -9.51
C SER A 169 1.74 0.41 -9.99
N CYS A 170 1.83 1.69 -9.62
CA CYS A 170 3.02 2.51 -9.80
C CYS A 170 3.29 3.32 -8.52
N PRO A 171 4.36 3.01 -7.75
CA PRO A 171 4.80 3.89 -6.68
C PRO A 171 5.50 5.11 -7.26
N MET A 172 5.23 6.29 -6.70
CA MET A 172 5.73 7.57 -7.18
C MET A 172 6.19 8.44 -6.01
N VAL A 173 7.35 9.09 -6.20
CA VAL A 173 7.90 10.13 -5.31
C VAL A 173 8.32 11.38 -6.11
N GLY A 174 8.14 11.35 -7.43
CA GLY A 174 8.49 12.45 -8.34
C GLY A 174 7.33 13.43 -8.54
N PHE A 175 7.02 14.21 -7.50
CA PHE A 175 5.98 15.25 -7.51
C PHE A 175 6.43 16.44 -6.64
N GLU A 176 5.74 17.56 -6.80
CA GLU A 176 5.94 18.76 -5.98
C GLU A 176 5.16 18.61 -4.67
N TYR A 177 5.88 18.40 -3.58
CA TYR A 177 5.30 18.05 -2.25
C TYR A 177 4.38 19.13 -1.72
N ASP A 178 4.76 20.41 -1.83
CA ASP A 178 3.95 21.54 -1.34
C ASP A 178 2.65 21.70 -2.13
N GLU A 179 2.68 21.46 -3.45
CA GLU A 179 1.47 21.51 -4.27
C GLU A 179 0.53 20.33 -3.96
N LEU A 180 1.10 19.13 -3.80
CA LEU A 180 0.29 17.97 -3.42
C LEU A 180 -0.30 18.14 -2.00
N ALA A 181 0.46 18.71 -1.06
CA ALA A 181 -0.04 19.02 0.29
C ALA A 181 -1.24 19.97 0.27
N LYS A 182 -1.21 20.99 -0.58
CA LYS A 182 -2.37 21.91 -0.77
C LYS A 182 -3.58 21.19 -1.35
N ILE A 183 -3.38 20.34 -2.38
CA ILE A 183 -4.47 19.57 -3.02
C ILE A 183 -5.21 18.71 -2.01
N ILE A 184 -4.50 18.07 -1.09
CA ILE A 184 -5.08 17.14 -0.11
C ILE A 184 -5.39 17.79 1.25
N ASN A 185 -5.19 19.09 1.42
CA ASN A 185 -5.32 19.80 2.70
C ASN A 185 -4.53 19.10 3.83
N LEU A 186 -3.24 18.82 3.58
CA LEU A 186 -2.38 18.09 4.52
C LEU A 186 -2.26 18.84 5.86
N PRO A 187 -2.57 18.20 7.01
CA PRO A 187 -2.34 18.82 8.31
C PRO A 187 -0.84 19.04 8.59
N GLU A 188 -0.51 20.06 9.39
CA GLU A 188 0.87 20.45 9.70
C GLU A 188 1.70 19.35 10.39
N ASP A 189 1.04 18.48 11.16
CA ASP A 189 1.68 17.35 11.86
C ASP A 189 1.80 16.07 11.00
N HIS A 190 1.55 16.19 9.71
CA HIS A 190 1.66 15.09 8.77
C HIS A 190 2.72 15.38 7.70
N LEU A 191 3.27 14.33 7.13
CA LEU A 191 4.14 14.42 5.97
C LEU A 191 3.67 13.46 4.87
N ILE A 192 3.81 13.87 3.60
CA ILE A 192 3.60 12.97 2.46
C ILE A 192 4.86 12.13 2.29
N VAL A 193 4.71 10.80 2.23
CA VAL A 193 5.83 9.88 2.04
C VAL A 193 5.97 9.46 0.58
N LEU A 194 4.88 8.97 0.00
CA LEU A 194 4.81 8.57 -1.41
C LEU A 194 3.34 8.52 -1.86
N MET A 195 3.13 8.45 -3.16
CA MET A 195 1.83 8.04 -3.69
C MET A 195 1.95 6.72 -4.45
N ILE A 196 0.86 5.96 -4.52
CA ILE A 196 0.75 4.75 -5.32
C ILE A 196 -0.50 4.87 -6.18
N VAL A 197 -0.30 4.77 -7.48
CA VAL A 197 -1.39 4.67 -8.44
C VAL A 197 -1.72 3.20 -8.64
N VAL A 198 -3.02 2.85 -8.62
CA VAL A 198 -3.53 1.50 -8.82
C VAL A 198 -4.55 1.51 -9.96
N GLY A 199 -4.50 0.50 -10.81
CA GLY A 199 -5.42 0.35 -11.95
C GLY A 199 -5.06 -0.84 -12.81
N LYS A 200 -5.66 -0.95 -13.99
CA LYS A 200 -5.24 -1.92 -15.01
C LYS A 200 -4.15 -1.32 -15.88
N ALA A 201 -3.13 -2.11 -16.19
CA ALA A 201 -2.14 -1.74 -17.18
C ALA A 201 -2.79 -1.65 -18.58
N ALA A 202 -2.54 -0.57 -19.32
CA ALA A 202 -2.87 -0.45 -20.73
C ALA A 202 -1.80 -1.08 -21.63
N GLU A 203 -0.57 -1.11 -21.14
CA GLU A 203 0.60 -1.67 -21.83
C GLU A 203 1.43 -2.53 -20.85
N PRO A 204 2.15 -3.55 -21.32
CA PRO A 204 3.08 -4.31 -20.51
C PRO A 204 4.14 -3.41 -19.86
N ALA A 205 4.57 -3.78 -18.66
CA ALA A 205 5.69 -3.10 -18.02
C ALA A 205 6.98 -3.24 -18.86
N SER A 206 7.81 -2.20 -18.88
CA SER A 206 9.15 -2.28 -19.48
C SER A 206 9.97 -3.41 -18.81
N PRO A 207 10.95 -4.03 -19.48
CA PRO A 207 11.85 -5.00 -18.86
C PRO A 207 12.45 -4.48 -17.55
N ARG A 208 12.82 -5.35 -16.59
CA ARG A 208 13.55 -4.92 -15.40
C ARG A 208 14.93 -4.39 -15.82
N GLY A 209 15.35 -3.30 -15.22
CA GLY A 209 16.66 -2.69 -15.50
C GLY A 209 17.86 -3.52 -15.04
N GLY A 210 17.63 -4.48 -14.16
CA GLY A 210 18.65 -5.33 -13.54
C GLY A 210 18.47 -5.38 -12.01
N GLN A 211 19.20 -6.28 -11.39
CA GLN A 211 19.30 -6.42 -9.93
C GLN A 211 20.78 -6.54 -9.56
N LEU A 212 21.15 -5.99 -8.42
CA LEU A 212 22.47 -6.23 -7.86
C LEU A 212 22.62 -7.71 -7.51
N PRO A 213 23.82 -8.28 -7.65
CA PRO A 213 24.13 -9.62 -7.15
C PRO A 213 23.88 -9.73 -5.64
N LEU A 214 23.52 -10.92 -5.16
CA LEU A 214 23.20 -11.10 -3.74
C LEU A 214 24.39 -10.80 -2.82
N ASP A 215 25.59 -11.12 -3.23
CA ASP A 215 26.85 -10.89 -2.49
C ASP A 215 27.22 -9.41 -2.34
N GLU A 216 26.65 -8.53 -3.17
CA GLU A 216 26.79 -7.08 -3.00
C GLU A 216 25.81 -6.48 -1.98
N VAL A 217 24.75 -7.17 -1.62
CA VAL A 217 23.65 -6.62 -0.80
C VAL A 217 23.29 -7.48 0.40
N VAL A 218 23.81 -8.70 0.50
CA VAL A 218 23.57 -9.65 1.58
C VAL A 218 24.90 -9.99 2.24
N PHE A 219 25.07 -9.56 3.49
CA PHE A 219 26.25 -9.82 4.29
C PHE A 219 25.89 -10.77 5.43
N GLU A 220 26.71 -11.79 5.64
CA GLU A 220 26.50 -12.75 6.72
C GLU A 220 27.13 -12.25 8.04
N ASN A 221 26.31 -12.11 9.07
CA ASN A 221 26.66 -11.70 10.43
C ASN A 221 27.12 -10.25 10.59
N LYS A 222 27.88 -9.68 9.67
CA LYS A 222 28.42 -8.29 9.72
C LYS A 222 28.87 -7.82 8.33
N PHE A 223 29.05 -6.49 8.18
CA PHE A 223 29.73 -5.91 7.03
C PHE A 223 31.21 -6.28 7.04
#